data_c304688beab38fc45c436dd44c9f4f3a
#
_entry.id   c304688beab38fc45c436dd44c9f4f3a
#
_cell.length_a   1.000
_cell.length_b   1.000
_cell.length_c   1.000
_cell.angle_alpha   90.00
_cell.angle_beta   90.00
_cell.angle_gamma   90.00
#
_symmetry.space_group_name_H-M   'P 1'
#
loop_
_entity.id
_entity.type
_entity.pdbx_description
1 polymer ?
#
loop_
_entity_poly.entity_id
_entity_poly.type
_entity_poly.pdbx_seq_one_letter_code
_entity_poly.pdbx_strand_id
1 'polypeptide(L)'
;MSNIKLNVVRTTKDKIFDVVFLVLTLTIWGIIIWLTTRAPDIVPTHFGPSGKPDAYGSPTSILIPCAILTVVALICTFSIYLPFGSVNLPFVEGSGNARQKKLGVLLSRIIAIMILGIMLFVAIYSLAMKDHSSILPVIIIVGSMIAVSLVFTIMMYRAK
;
A
#
# COMPACT_ATOMS: atom_id res chain seq x y z
N MET A 1 12.82 18.08 -25.04
CA MET A 1 12.45 17.16 -23.95
C MET A 1 12.39 15.75 -24.51
N SER A 2 13.38 14.93 -24.26
CA SER A 2 13.43 13.55 -24.81
C SER A 2 12.61 12.64 -23.92
N ASN A 3 11.47 12.16 -24.41
CA ASN A 3 10.68 11.11 -23.79
C ASN A 3 11.48 9.80 -23.82
N ILE A 4 12.22 9.51 -22.78
CA ILE A 4 12.89 8.22 -22.65
C ILE A 4 11.87 7.23 -22.12
N LYS A 5 11.35 6.38 -23.02
CA LYS A 5 10.51 5.24 -22.65
C LYS A 5 11.33 4.27 -21.78
N LEU A 6 10.92 4.10 -20.54
CA LEU A 6 11.46 3.08 -19.66
C LEU A 6 10.87 1.71 -20.08
N ASN A 7 11.48 1.03 -21.05
CA ASN A 7 11.17 -0.38 -21.29
C ASN A 7 11.79 -1.18 -20.11
N VAL A 8 11.03 -1.36 -19.05
CA VAL A 8 11.38 -2.29 -17.98
C VAL A 8 11.09 -3.70 -18.49
N VAL A 9 12.13 -4.39 -18.92
CA VAL A 9 12.02 -5.82 -19.28
C VAL A 9 11.70 -6.61 -18.01
N ARG A 10 10.53 -7.25 -17.97
CA ARG A 10 10.09 -8.09 -16.84
C ARG A 10 11.06 -9.26 -16.65
N THR A 11 11.72 -9.31 -15.52
CA THR A 11 12.55 -10.45 -15.12
C THR A 11 11.69 -11.57 -14.50
N THR A 12 12.24 -12.77 -14.35
CA THR A 12 11.57 -13.87 -13.64
C THR A 12 11.25 -13.48 -12.19
N LYS A 13 12.13 -12.72 -11.53
CA LYS A 13 11.88 -12.23 -10.16
C LYS A 13 10.69 -11.28 -10.08
N ASP A 14 10.51 -10.45 -11.11
CA ASP A 14 9.37 -9.53 -11.19
C ASP A 14 8.06 -10.32 -11.33
N LYS A 15 8.02 -11.33 -12.18
CA LYS A 15 6.86 -12.21 -12.35
C LYS A 15 6.49 -12.94 -11.07
N ILE A 16 7.50 -13.47 -10.35
CA ILE A 16 7.29 -14.13 -9.05
C ILE A 16 6.68 -13.15 -8.05
N PHE A 17 7.24 -11.94 -7.95
CA PHE A 17 6.68 -10.91 -7.07
C PHE A 17 5.23 -10.59 -7.42
N ASP A 18 4.91 -10.40 -8.69
CA ASP A 18 3.57 -10.06 -9.15
C ASP A 18 2.56 -11.15 -8.77
N VAL A 19 2.93 -12.43 -8.97
CA VAL A 19 2.08 -13.57 -8.58
C VAL A 19 1.89 -13.64 -7.06
N VAL A 20 2.97 -13.52 -6.29
CA VAL A 20 2.90 -13.53 -4.82
C VAL A 20 2.04 -12.37 -4.31
N PHE A 21 2.20 -11.18 -4.89
CA PHE A 21 1.40 -10.01 -4.53
C PHE A 21 -0.09 -10.22 -4.81
N LEU A 22 -0.45 -10.79 -5.96
CA LEU A 22 -1.85 -11.10 -6.29
C LEU A 22 -2.43 -12.16 -5.35
N VAL A 23 -1.69 -13.24 -5.06
CA VAL A 23 -2.12 -14.27 -4.12
C VAL A 23 -2.33 -13.68 -2.73
N LEU A 24 -1.41 -12.84 -2.26
CA LEU A 24 -1.53 -12.14 -0.97
C LEU A 24 -2.78 -11.25 -0.95
N THR A 25 -3.02 -10.49 -2.02
CA THR A 25 -4.20 -9.62 -2.14
C THR A 25 -5.50 -10.43 -2.06
N LEU A 26 -5.59 -11.55 -2.79
CA LEU A 26 -6.76 -12.42 -2.77
C LEU A 26 -6.96 -13.06 -1.39
N THR A 27 -5.88 -13.48 -0.72
CA THR A 27 -5.93 -14.03 0.64
C THR A 27 -6.46 -12.99 1.63
N ILE A 28 -5.96 -11.75 1.57
CA ILE A 28 -6.42 -10.66 2.43
C ILE A 28 -7.91 -10.37 2.17
N TRP A 29 -8.35 -10.33 0.91
CA TRP A 29 -9.76 -10.15 0.60
C TRP A 29 -10.63 -11.30 1.14
N GLY A 30 -10.17 -12.54 1.06
CA GLY A 30 -10.84 -13.68 1.68
C GLY A 30 -11.02 -13.50 3.18
N ILE A 31 -9.98 -13.04 3.88
CA ILE A 31 -10.04 -12.73 5.32
C ILE A 31 -11.01 -11.58 5.60
N ILE A 32 -10.98 -10.49 4.83
CA ILE A 32 -11.87 -9.33 5.01
C ILE A 32 -13.32 -9.73 4.82
N ILE A 33 -13.65 -10.47 3.76
CA ILE A 33 -15.00 -10.95 3.51
C ILE A 33 -15.46 -11.85 4.66
N TRP A 34 -14.61 -12.78 5.10
CA TRP A 34 -14.92 -13.66 6.22
C TRP A 34 -15.17 -12.87 7.51
N LEU A 35 -14.36 -11.86 7.83
CA LEU A 35 -14.57 -10.99 8.98
C LEU A 35 -15.89 -10.21 8.86
N THR A 36 -16.22 -9.69 7.67
CA THR A 36 -17.46 -8.96 7.41
C THR A 36 -18.69 -9.82 7.68
N THR A 37 -18.65 -11.12 7.34
CA THR A 37 -19.79 -12.04 7.60
C THR A 37 -19.92 -12.44 9.08
N ARG A 38 -18.92 -12.19 9.90
CA ARG A 38 -18.88 -12.53 11.33
C ARG A 38 -19.00 -11.32 12.25
N ALA A 39 -18.92 -10.12 11.68
CA ALA A 39 -18.99 -8.87 12.43
C ALA A 39 -20.40 -8.62 12.97
N PRO A 40 -20.54 -7.86 14.07
CA PRO A 40 -21.82 -7.34 14.54
C PRO A 40 -22.53 -6.48 13.46
N ASP A 41 -23.86 -6.30 13.57
CA ASP A 41 -24.64 -5.50 12.62
C ASP A 41 -24.18 -4.04 12.52
N ILE A 42 -23.56 -3.53 13.58
CA ILE A 42 -23.02 -2.17 13.67
C ILE A 42 -21.57 -2.23 14.13
N VAL A 43 -20.68 -1.64 13.34
CA VAL A 43 -19.23 -1.57 13.58
C VAL A 43 -18.72 -0.13 13.48
N PRO A 44 -17.59 0.21 14.09
CA PRO A 44 -16.92 1.49 13.87
C PRO A 44 -16.52 1.64 12.39
N THR A 45 -16.87 2.78 11.81
CA THR A 45 -16.55 3.12 10.40
C THR A 45 -15.63 4.31 10.27
N HIS A 46 -15.50 5.11 11.33
CA HIS A 46 -14.56 6.22 11.42
C HIS A 46 -13.98 6.34 12.82
N PHE A 47 -12.74 6.81 12.90
CA PHE A 47 -12.00 6.99 14.15
C PHE A 47 -11.45 8.41 14.22
N GLY A 48 -11.74 9.09 15.30
CA GLY A 48 -11.25 10.44 15.55
C GLY A 48 -9.75 10.50 15.85
N PRO A 49 -9.19 11.72 16.05
CA PRO A 49 -7.76 11.90 16.31
C PRO A 49 -7.24 11.22 17.57
N SER A 50 -8.12 10.90 18.51
CA SER A 50 -7.76 10.14 19.74
C SER A 50 -7.71 8.61 19.51
N GLY A 51 -8.03 8.13 18.32
CA GLY A 51 -8.16 6.70 18.01
C GLY A 51 -9.50 6.08 18.46
N LYS A 52 -10.39 6.88 19.08
CA LYS A 52 -11.73 6.42 19.47
C LYS A 52 -12.70 6.50 18.29
N PRO A 53 -13.62 5.53 18.16
CA PRO A 53 -14.67 5.58 17.16
C PRO A 53 -15.58 6.81 17.37
N ASP A 54 -15.87 7.52 16.29
CA ASP A 54 -16.78 8.67 16.26
C ASP A 54 -17.90 8.52 15.23
N ALA A 55 -17.85 7.47 14.38
CA ALA A 55 -18.97 7.08 13.53
C ALA A 55 -19.08 5.56 13.45
N TYR A 56 -20.31 5.08 13.28
CA TYR A 56 -20.67 3.68 13.22
C TYR A 56 -21.56 3.39 12.01
N GLY A 57 -21.51 2.17 11.49
CA GLY A 57 -22.30 1.78 10.32
C GLY A 57 -22.29 0.28 10.07
N SER A 58 -22.82 -0.12 8.91
CA SER A 58 -22.81 -1.52 8.48
C SER A 58 -21.38 -2.04 8.26
N PRO A 59 -21.06 -3.30 8.64
CA PRO A 59 -19.76 -3.93 8.38
C PRO A 59 -19.38 -3.93 6.90
N THR A 60 -20.34 -3.97 5.98
CA THR A 60 -20.08 -3.92 4.53
C THR A 60 -19.51 -2.58 4.06
N SER A 61 -19.70 -1.49 4.81
CA SER A 61 -19.13 -0.18 4.45
C SER A 61 -17.60 -0.17 4.49
N ILE A 62 -16.97 -1.08 5.24
CA ILE A 62 -15.50 -1.24 5.30
C ILE A 62 -14.93 -1.75 3.97
N LEU A 63 -15.73 -2.42 3.14
CA LEU A 63 -15.29 -2.91 1.83
C LEU A 63 -14.92 -1.76 0.88
N ILE A 64 -15.54 -0.58 1.03
CA ILE A 64 -15.26 0.58 0.16
C ILE A 64 -13.82 1.09 0.33
N PRO A 65 -13.35 1.47 1.54
CA PRO A 65 -11.95 1.88 1.70
C PRO A 65 -10.98 0.75 1.37
N CYS A 66 -11.31 -0.52 1.65
CA CYS A 66 -10.49 -1.66 1.25
C CYS A 66 -10.35 -1.77 -0.28
N ALA A 67 -11.43 -1.55 -1.04
CA ALA A 67 -11.38 -1.54 -2.49
C ALA A 67 -10.50 -0.41 -3.03
N ILE A 68 -10.62 0.80 -2.47
CA ILE A 68 -9.78 1.95 -2.84
C ILE A 68 -8.31 1.64 -2.57
N LEU A 69 -7.96 1.14 -1.40
CA LEU A 69 -6.59 0.76 -1.04
C LEU A 69 -6.04 -0.34 -1.97
N THR A 70 -6.88 -1.30 -2.36
CA THR A 70 -6.49 -2.34 -3.34
C THR A 70 -6.12 -1.72 -4.69
N VAL A 71 -6.94 -0.80 -5.20
CA VAL A 71 -6.65 -0.11 -6.47
C VAL A 71 -5.32 0.65 -6.38
N VAL A 72 -5.08 1.38 -5.29
CA VAL A 72 -3.82 2.10 -5.08
C VAL A 72 -2.63 1.14 -5.02
N ALA A 73 -2.74 0.01 -4.31
CA ALA A 73 -1.68 -1.00 -4.22
C ALA A 73 -1.39 -1.66 -5.59
N LEU A 74 -2.43 -1.92 -6.39
CA LEU A 74 -2.29 -2.40 -7.77
C LEU A 74 -1.59 -1.37 -8.66
N ILE A 75 -1.97 -0.10 -8.57
CA ILE A 75 -1.30 0.98 -9.30
C ILE A 75 0.18 1.04 -8.91
N CYS A 76 0.52 1.04 -7.62
CA CYS A 76 1.91 1.02 -7.16
C CYS A 76 2.69 -0.18 -7.70
N THR A 77 2.06 -1.37 -7.77
CA THR A 77 2.75 -2.58 -8.25
C THR A 77 2.93 -2.60 -9.76
N PHE A 78 1.91 -2.21 -10.53
CA PHE A 78 1.87 -2.40 -11.98
C PHE A 78 2.20 -1.16 -12.80
N SER A 79 2.21 0.05 -12.20
CA SER A 79 2.55 1.31 -12.89
C SER A 79 3.94 1.28 -13.53
N ILE A 80 4.89 0.53 -12.96
CA ILE A 80 6.24 0.36 -13.50
C ILE A 80 6.28 -0.32 -14.88
N TYR A 81 5.21 -1.00 -15.27
CA TYR A 81 5.08 -1.68 -16.57
C TYR A 81 4.30 -0.87 -17.61
N LEU A 82 3.67 0.23 -17.19
CA LEU A 82 2.89 1.06 -18.11
C LEU A 82 3.82 1.91 -18.98
N PRO A 83 3.53 2.04 -20.29
CA PRO A 83 4.35 2.84 -21.21
C PRO A 83 4.36 4.33 -20.87
N PHE A 84 3.44 4.79 -20.00
CA PHE A 84 3.33 6.16 -19.50
C PHE A 84 4.05 6.37 -18.17
N GLY A 85 4.65 5.33 -17.60
CA GLY A 85 5.30 5.36 -16.30
C GLY A 85 6.63 6.09 -16.33
N SER A 86 6.62 7.41 -16.44
CA SER A 86 7.69 8.23 -15.91
C SER A 86 7.51 8.27 -14.39
N VAL A 87 8.21 7.39 -13.67
CA VAL A 87 8.30 7.54 -12.21
C VAL A 87 9.12 8.81 -11.98
N ASN A 88 8.46 9.90 -11.62
CA ASN A 88 9.12 11.11 -11.16
C ASN A 88 9.74 10.79 -9.79
N LEU A 89 10.99 10.33 -9.82
CA LEU A 89 11.75 10.10 -8.59
C LEU A 89 12.22 11.46 -8.07
N PRO A 90 12.00 11.78 -6.80
CA PRO A 90 12.48 13.02 -6.22
C PRO A 90 14.01 13.08 -6.36
N PHE A 91 14.54 14.24 -6.76
CA PHE A 91 15.96 14.53 -6.93
C PHE A 91 16.69 13.76 -8.04
N VAL A 92 15.97 13.15 -8.98
CA VAL A 92 16.53 12.49 -10.16
C VAL A 92 16.29 13.36 -11.37
N GLU A 93 17.36 13.89 -11.97
CA GLU A 93 17.30 14.63 -13.22
C GLU A 93 17.35 13.66 -14.41
N GLY A 94 16.46 13.87 -15.37
CA GLY A 94 16.38 13.06 -16.58
C GLY A 94 15.83 11.64 -16.30
N SER A 95 16.42 10.63 -16.96
CA SER A 95 15.94 9.24 -16.89
C SER A 95 16.43 8.45 -15.67
N GLY A 96 17.25 9.06 -14.82
CA GLY A 96 17.94 8.38 -13.73
C GLY A 96 18.89 7.24 -14.20
N ASN A 97 19.80 6.82 -13.35
CA ASN A 97 20.66 5.68 -13.63
C ASN A 97 19.96 4.33 -13.30
N ALA A 98 20.56 3.21 -13.73
CA ALA A 98 19.99 1.87 -13.54
C ALA A 98 19.79 1.50 -12.05
N ARG A 99 20.63 2.01 -11.15
CA ARG A 99 20.51 1.77 -9.70
C ARG A 99 19.31 2.52 -9.11
N GLN A 100 19.14 3.78 -9.49
CA GLN A 100 18.00 4.61 -9.06
C GLN A 100 16.66 3.99 -9.51
N LYS A 101 16.59 3.50 -10.75
CA LYS A 101 15.41 2.80 -11.28
C LYS A 101 15.08 1.54 -10.46
N LYS A 102 16.08 0.72 -10.15
CA LYS A 102 15.89 -0.48 -9.31
C LYS A 102 15.39 -0.12 -7.91
N LEU A 103 15.92 0.93 -7.30
CA LEU A 103 15.46 1.42 -5.99
C LEU A 103 14.02 1.94 -6.05
N GLY A 104 13.64 2.66 -7.10
CA GLY A 104 12.28 3.14 -7.31
C GLY A 104 11.27 1.99 -7.44
N VAL A 105 11.60 0.96 -8.24
CA VAL A 105 10.77 -0.24 -8.36
C VAL A 105 10.62 -0.95 -7.01
N LEU A 106 11.71 -1.10 -6.26
CA LEU A 106 11.68 -1.76 -4.96
C LEU A 106 10.84 -0.95 -3.95
N LEU A 107 10.99 0.38 -3.92
CA LEU A 107 10.18 1.26 -3.07
C LEU A 107 8.69 1.12 -3.39
N SER A 108 8.31 1.18 -4.68
CA SER A 108 6.92 1.05 -5.11
C SER A 108 6.30 -0.27 -4.65
N ARG A 109 7.03 -1.38 -4.72
CA ARG A 109 6.61 -2.70 -4.26
C ARG A 109 6.45 -2.80 -2.74
N ILE A 110 7.39 -2.21 -2.00
CA ILE A 110 7.31 -2.17 -0.53
C ILE A 110 6.08 -1.36 -0.11
N ILE A 111 5.85 -0.20 -0.73
CA ILE A 111 4.67 0.63 -0.46
C ILE A 111 3.38 -0.16 -0.77
N ALA A 112 3.32 -0.89 -1.89
CA ALA A 112 2.16 -1.70 -2.24
C ALA A 112 1.86 -2.77 -1.16
N ILE A 113 2.87 -3.47 -0.66
CA ILE A 113 2.71 -4.45 0.43
C ILE A 113 2.27 -3.76 1.73
N MET A 114 2.84 -2.59 2.06
CA MET A 114 2.44 -1.83 3.24
C MET A 114 0.98 -1.38 3.15
N ILE A 115 0.50 -0.98 1.97
CA ILE A 115 -0.92 -0.63 1.75
C ILE A 115 -1.83 -1.85 2.00
N LEU A 116 -1.45 -3.04 1.53
CA LEU A 116 -2.19 -4.27 1.84
C LEU A 116 -2.21 -4.56 3.35
N GLY A 117 -1.11 -4.32 4.03
CA GLY A 117 -1.03 -4.43 5.50
C GLY A 117 -1.97 -3.45 6.22
N ILE A 118 -2.03 -2.20 5.76
CA ILE A 118 -2.97 -1.19 6.27
C ILE A 118 -4.41 -1.62 6.02
N MET A 119 -4.72 -2.10 4.82
CA MET A 119 -6.06 -2.58 4.47
C MET A 119 -6.52 -3.69 5.42
N LEU A 120 -5.67 -4.69 5.66
CA LEU A 120 -5.95 -5.78 6.59
C LEU A 120 -6.10 -5.26 8.03
N PHE A 121 -5.20 -4.35 8.46
CA PHE A 121 -5.28 -3.75 9.78
C PHE A 121 -6.58 -2.99 9.99
N VAL A 122 -6.99 -2.13 9.05
CA VAL A 122 -8.25 -1.37 9.13
C VAL A 122 -9.44 -2.31 9.23
N ALA A 123 -9.46 -3.38 8.43
CA ALA A 123 -10.53 -4.36 8.48
C ALA A 123 -10.61 -5.07 9.85
N ILE A 124 -9.48 -5.57 10.37
CA ILE A 124 -9.43 -6.24 11.68
C ILE A 124 -9.83 -5.25 12.78
N TYR A 125 -9.29 -4.03 12.74
CA TYR A 125 -9.54 -3.01 13.75
C TYR A 125 -11.03 -2.62 13.82
N SER A 126 -11.70 -2.48 12.68
CA SER A 126 -13.12 -2.15 12.62
C SER A 126 -14.05 -3.34 12.86
N LEU A 127 -13.73 -4.52 12.32
CA LEU A 127 -14.67 -5.65 12.27
C LEU A 127 -14.50 -6.65 13.42
N ALA A 128 -13.30 -6.78 13.98
CA ALA A 128 -12.98 -7.83 14.94
C ALA A 128 -12.56 -7.31 16.32
N MET A 129 -11.99 -6.12 16.44
CA MET A 129 -11.54 -5.60 17.72
C MET A 129 -12.70 -5.00 18.52
N LYS A 130 -12.73 -5.28 19.82
CA LYS A 130 -13.74 -4.73 20.76
C LYS A 130 -13.24 -3.48 21.49
N ASP A 131 -11.92 -3.34 21.62
CA ASP A 131 -11.28 -2.19 22.27
C ASP A 131 -10.54 -1.34 21.22
N HIS A 132 -10.94 -0.09 21.11
CA HIS A 132 -10.41 0.90 20.19
C HIS A 132 -9.76 2.08 20.96
N SER A 133 -9.18 1.80 22.13
CA SER A 133 -8.66 2.85 23.02
C SER A 133 -7.29 3.39 22.61
N SER A 134 -6.58 2.75 21.68
CA SER A 134 -5.19 3.10 21.36
C SER A 134 -4.99 3.54 19.92
N ILE A 135 -4.43 4.73 19.73
CA ILE A 135 -3.96 5.25 18.44
C ILE A 135 -2.57 4.70 18.04
N LEU A 136 -1.86 4.05 18.97
CA LEU A 136 -0.49 3.59 18.75
C LEU A 136 -0.30 2.75 17.49
N PRO A 137 -1.16 1.77 17.14
CA PRO A 137 -0.99 1.00 15.91
C PRO A 137 -1.01 1.86 14.65
N VAL A 138 -1.87 2.87 14.60
CA VAL A 138 -1.96 3.80 13.48
C VAL A 138 -0.67 4.62 13.35
N ILE A 139 -0.16 5.15 14.46
CA ILE A 139 1.09 5.92 14.49
C ILE A 139 2.27 5.06 14.02
N ILE A 140 2.36 3.80 14.47
CA ILE A 140 3.43 2.88 14.06
C ILE A 140 3.36 2.60 12.56
N ILE A 141 2.19 2.33 12.01
CA ILE A 141 2.00 2.05 10.58
C ILE A 141 2.38 3.28 9.75
N VAL A 142 1.83 4.45 10.05
CA VAL A 142 2.10 5.68 9.30
C VAL A 142 3.57 6.09 9.45
N GLY A 143 4.11 6.01 10.65
CA GLY A 143 5.51 6.31 10.93
C GLY A 143 6.47 5.39 10.15
N SER A 144 6.16 4.10 10.05
CA SER A 144 6.96 3.14 9.28
C SER A 144 6.94 3.45 7.78
N MET A 145 5.79 3.86 7.22
CA MET A 145 5.70 4.28 5.81
C MET A 145 6.57 5.51 5.52
N ILE A 146 6.51 6.52 6.39
CA ILE A 146 7.33 7.72 6.27
C ILE A 146 8.82 7.35 6.36
N ALA A 147 9.21 6.54 7.34
CA ALA A 147 10.60 6.11 7.53
C ALA A 147 11.14 5.35 6.30
N VAL A 148 10.38 4.39 5.77
CA VAL A 148 10.74 3.65 4.55
C VAL A 148 10.92 4.61 3.37
N SER A 149 9.98 5.53 3.16
CA SER A 149 10.04 6.50 2.06
C SER A 149 11.28 7.40 2.16
N LEU A 150 11.61 7.88 3.37
CA LEU A 150 12.79 8.71 3.62
C LEU A 150 14.09 7.94 3.37
N VAL A 151 14.21 6.70 3.87
CA VAL A 151 15.39 5.86 3.65
C VAL A 151 15.64 5.65 2.16
N PHE A 152 14.60 5.28 1.39
CA PHE A 152 14.73 5.08 -0.05
C PHE A 152 15.07 6.38 -0.80
N THR A 153 14.50 7.52 -0.39
CA THR A 153 14.84 8.84 -0.96
C THR A 153 16.32 9.15 -0.77
N ILE A 154 16.86 8.93 0.44
CA ILE A 154 18.29 9.11 0.73
C ILE A 154 19.14 8.13 -0.09
N MET A 155 18.74 6.86 -0.20
CA MET A 155 19.45 5.86 -1.01
C MET A 155 19.49 6.25 -2.50
N MET A 156 18.38 6.76 -3.04
CA MET A 156 18.32 7.24 -4.44
C MET A 156 19.19 8.48 -4.65
N TYR A 157 19.20 9.40 -3.68
CA TYR A 157 20.08 10.57 -3.73
C TYR A 157 21.56 10.20 -3.74
N ARG A 158 21.98 9.23 -2.90
CA ARG A 158 23.35 8.72 -2.83
C ARG A 158 23.75 7.82 -4.01
N ALA A 159 22.79 7.41 -4.83
CA ALA A 159 23.01 6.56 -6.00
C ALA A 159 23.27 7.36 -7.29
N LYS A 160 23.47 8.69 -7.17
CA LYS A 160 23.84 9.57 -8.30
C LYS A 160 25.16 9.19 -8.94
#